data_e73b0727438e49ba031f8dde03e85730
#
_entry.id   e73b0727438e49ba031f8dde03e85730
#
_cell.length_a   1.000
_cell.length_b   1.000
_cell.length_c   1.000
_cell.angle_alpha   90.00
_cell.angle_beta   90.00
_cell.angle_gamma   90.00
#
_symmetry.space_group_name_H-M   'P 1'
#
loop_
_entity.id
_entity.type
_entity.pdbx_description
1 polymer ?
#
loop_
_entity_poly.entity_id
_entity_poly.type
_entity_poly.pdbx_seq_one_letter_code
_entity_poly.pdbx_strand_id
1 'polypeptide(L)'
;MSKRVVIFGASGGIGSATYEVFKNAGYLVTPIAGRQINFVYMASHSDVDDILEQVEPDIIINCVGHFDKTNKETHCNTFDVNVGSNWSIIRHYINKQVSDKPIKIIMVGSSAYKSGRKDYILYAASKAALYNVWQGACEYFKDSNITLGLINPVRTRTKMIDIKTSAICLEPEDVAQEILSMASTQSNQLVDMNYPEGN
;
A
#
# COMPACT_ATOMS: atom_id res chain seq x y z
N MET A 1 -18.30 1.81 -17.85
CA MET A 1 -17.24 2.82 -17.73
C MET A 1 -16.01 2.18 -17.13
N SER A 2 -14.80 2.54 -17.56
CA SER A 2 -13.56 2.05 -16.95
C SER A 2 -13.44 2.57 -15.52
N LYS A 3 -13.07 1.70 -14.57
CA LYS A 3 -12.85 2.10 -13.17
C LYS A 3 -11.65 3.04 -13.04
N ARG A 4 -11.77 4.05 -12.17
CA ARG A 4 -10.71 5.01 -11.85
C ARG A 4 -9.85 4.47 -10.69
N VAL A 5 -8.54 4.50 -10.87
CA VAL A 5 -7.56 3.98 -9.91
C VAL A 5 -6.57 5.07 -9.55
N VAL A 6 -6.33 5.28 -8.26
CA VAL A 6 -5.20 6.10 -7.77
C VAL A 6 -4.14 5.17 -7.21
N ILE A 7 -2.88 5.36 -7.62
CA ILE A 7 -1.74 4.60 -7.10
C ILE A 7 -0.77 5.56 -6.42
N PHE A 8 -0.74 5.57 -5.11
CA PHE A 8 0.28 6.27 -4.33
C PHE A 8 1.58 5.48 -4.35
N GLY A 9 2.70 6.15 -4.54
CA GLY A 9 4.02 5.52 -4.66
C GLY A 9 4.29 4.88 -6.03
N ALA A 10 3.62 5.36 -7.08
CA ALA A 10 3.74 4.84 -8.46
C ALA A 10 5.15 4.91 -9.07
N SER A 11 6.08 5.67 -8.48
CA SER A 11 7.50 5.72 -8.90
C SER A 11 8.38 4.65 -8.22
N GLY A 12 7.86 3.91 -7.23
CA GLY A 12 8.55 2.79 -6.56
C GLY A 12 8.53 1.50 -7.39
N GLY A 13 9.30 0.49 -6.98
CA GLY A 13 9.36 -0.79 -7.72
C GLY A 13 7.98 -1.45 -7.87
N ILE A 14 7.31 -1.75 -6.77
CA ILE A 14 5.95 -2.36 -6.79
C ILE A 14 4.95 -1.39 -7.42
N GLY A 15 4.99 -0.10 -7.07
CA GLY A 15 4.03 0.89 -7.58
C GLY A 15 4.11 1.08 -9.10
N SER A 16 5.32 1.07 -9.70
CA SER A 16 5.48 1.18 -11.15
C SER A 16 4.99 -0.06 -11.89
N ALA A 17 5.26 -1.24 -11.36
CA ALA A 17 4.73 -2.49 -11.89
C ALA A 17 3.18 -2.51 -11.79
N THR A 18 2.63 -2.08 -10.66
CA THR A 18 1.18 -1.96 -10.46
C THR A 18 0.55 -0.99 -11.48
N TYR A 19 1.19 0.15 -11.72
CA TYR A 19 0.73 1.10 -12.73
C TYR A 19 0.61 0.46 -14.12
N GLU A 20 1.67 -0.23 -14.58
CA GLU A 20 1.66 -0.87 -15.90
C GLU A 20 0.61 -2.00 -15.99
N VAL A 21 0.49 -2.83 -14.96
CA VAL A 21 -0.49 -3.92 -14.92
C VAL A 21 -1.92 -3.37 -15.00
N PHE A 22 -2.28 -2.34 -14.22
CA PHE A 22 -3.62 -1.76 -14.24
C PHE A 22 -3.92 -1.00 -15.54
N LYS A 23 -2.94 -0.28 -16.10
CA LYS A 23 -3.07 0.39 -17.38
C LYS A 23 -3.33 -0.61 -18.50
N ASN A 24 -2.58 -1.70 -18.55
CA ASN A 24 -2.75 -2.76 -19.55
C ASN A 24 -4.09 -3.51 -19.39
N ALA A 25 -4.63 -3.58 -18.17
CA ALA A 25 -5.95 -4.11 -17.88
C ALA A 25 -7.11 -3.13 -18.20
N GLY A 26 -6.83 -1.94 -18.74
CA GLY A 26 -7.84 -0.98 -19.22
C GLY A 26 -8.43 -0.07 -18.13
N TYR A 27 -7.79 0.06 -16.97
CA TYR A 27 -8.18 1.01 -15.93
C TYR A 27 -7.74 2.44 -16.27
N LEU A 28 -8.48 3.43 -15.76
CA LEU A 28 -8.07 4.84 -15.78
C LEU A 28 -7.19 5.10 -14.57
N VAL A 29 -5.87 5.08 -14.76
CA VAL A 29 -4.91 5.14 -13.65
C VAL A 29 -4.34 6.54 -13.48
N THR A 30 -4.45 7.08 -12.27
CA THR A 30 -3.78 8.31 -11.81
C THR A 30 -2.58 7.93 -10.94
N PRO A 31 -1.35 8.01 -11.46
CA PRO A 31 -0.15 7.72 -10.69
C PRO A 31 0.26 8.91 -9.83
N ILE A 32 0.50 8.68 -8.54
CA ILE A 32 1.02 9.69 -7.61
C ILE A 32 2.43 9.28 -7.18
N ALA A 33 3.42 10.06 -7.57
CA ALA A 33 4.81 9.84 -7.19
C ALA A 33 5.11 10.48 -5.82
N GLY A 34 6.04 9.91 -5.06
CA GLY A 34 6.39 10.38 -3.72
C GLY A 34 6.97 11.80 -3.63
N ARG A 35 7.30 12.42 -4.79
CA ARG A 35 7.70 13.84 -4.84
C ARG A 35 6.50 14.81 -4.86
N GLN A 36 5.30 14.31 -5.13
CA GLN A 36 4.07 15.10 -5.20
C GLN A 36 3.38 15.21 -3.84
N ILE A 37 3.67 14.29 -2.92
CA ILE A 37 3.14 14.28 -1.55
C ILE A 37 4.28 14.02 -0.59
N ASN A 38 4.45 14.88 0.39
CA ASN A 38 5.44 14.68 1.44
C ASN A 38 4.81 13.97 2.64
N PHE A 39 4.78 12.65 2.61
CA PHE A 39 4.26 11.84 3.71
C PHE A 39 5.09 11.92 5.01
N VAL A 40 6.30 12.47 4.94
CA VAL A 40 7.17 12.68 6.13
C VAL A 40 6.65 13.80 7.02
N TYR A 41 5.98 14.79 6.43
CA TYR A 41 5.32 15.84 7.17
C TYR A 41 3.83 15.56 7.24
N MET A 42 3.37 14.88 8.28
CA MET A 42 1.95 14.61 8.58
C MET A 42 1.05 15.87 8.59
N ALA A 43 1.61 17.04 8.31
CA ALA A 43 0.88 18.32 8.28
C ALA A 43 -0.07 18.48 7.08
N SER A 44 0.03 17.64 6.04
CA SER A 44 -0.83 17.78 4.87
C SER A 44 -1.65 16.52 4.57
N HIS A 45 -2.53 16.13 5.49
CA HIS A 45 -3.67 15.30 5.12
C HIS A 45 -4.48 15.94 3.96
N SER A 46 -4.39 17.27 3.80
CA SER A 46 -5.01 18.02 2.70
C SER A 46 -4.62 17.49 1.32
N ASP A 47 -3.33 17.18 1.07
CA ASP A 47 -2.90 16.72 -0.27
C ASP A 47 -3.55 15.39 -0.67
N VAL A 48 -3.73 14.47 0.29
CA VAL A 48 -4.42 13.20 0.05
C VAL A 48 -5.91 13.43 -0.16
N ASP A 49 -6.54 14.28 0.67
CA ASP A 49 -7.94 14.64 0.55
C ASP A 49 -8.23 15.29 -0.81
N ASP A 50 -7.42 16.28 -1.23
CA ASP A 50 -7.56 16.97 -2.52
C ASP A 50 -7.45 16.02 -3.71
N ILE A 51 -6.48 15.09 -3.68
CA ILE A 51 -6.34 14.09 -4.76
C ILE A 51 -7.55 13.17 -4.81
N LEU A 52 -8.00 12.65 -3.66
CA LEU A 52 -9.14 11.73 -3.62
C LEU A 52 -10.43 12.42 -4.02
N GLU A 53 -10.60 13.71 -3.71
CA GLU A 53 -11.74 14.52 -4.14
C GLU A 53 -11.72 14.81 -5.63
N GLN A 54 -10.57 15.16 -6.18
CA GLN A 54 -10.41 15.49 -7.59
C GLN A 54 -10.58 14.26 -8.49
N VAL A 55 -10.01 13.13 -8.09
CA VAL A 55 -10.04 11.91 -8.91
C VAL A 55 -11.32 11.11 -8.68
N GLU A 56 -11.89 11.13 -7.47
CA GLU A 56 -13.02 10.27 -7.03
C GLU A 56 -12.81 8.80 -7.45
N PRO A 57 -11.74 8.14 -6.99
CA PRO A 57 -11.36 6.81 -7.46
C PRO A 57 -12.37 5.74 -7.04
N ASP A 58 -12.42 4.64 -7.79
CA ASP A 58 -13.09 3.39 -7.43
C ASP A 58 -12.16 2.44 -6.69
N ILE A 59 -10.84 2.60 -6.96
CA ILE A 59 -9.78 1.79 -6.35
C ILE A 59 -8.64 2.70 -5.93
N ILE A 60 -8.17 2.55 -4.70
CA ILE A 60 -7.01 3.24 -4.16
C ILE A 60 -5.96 2.19 -3.81
N ILE A 61 -4.73 2.37 -4.31
CA ILE A 61 -3.61 1.47 -4.04
C ILE A 61 -2.49 2.29 -3.40
N ASN A 62 -2.07 1.90 -2.19
CA ASN A 62 -0.96 2.54 -1.52
C ASN A 62 0.28 1.64 -1.52
N CYS A 63 1.21 1.94 -2.42
CA CYS A 63 2.53 1.32 -2.54
C CYS A 63 3.63 2.15 -1.86
N VAL A 64 3.28 3.20 -1.12
CA VAL A 64 4.25 4.03 -0.41
C VAL A 64 4.88 3.23 0.73
N GLY A 65 6.18 3.32 0.86
CA GLY A 65 6.89 2.68 1.94
C GLY A 65 8.29 3.25 2.14
N HIS A 66 8.74 3.25 3.38
CA HIS A 66 10.09 3.62 3.79
C HIS A 66 10.74 2.46 4.57
N PHE A 67 12.03 2.25 4.33
CA PHE A 67 12.79 1.18 4.95
C PHE A 67 14.15 1.71 5.42
N ASP A 68 14.30 1.93 6.73
CA ASP A 68 15.60 2.21 7.33
C ASP A 68 16.39 0.91 7.55
N LYS A 69 17.49 0.76 6.82
CA LYS A 69 18.41 -0.38 6.91
C LYS A 69 19.38 -0.28 8.08
N THR A 70 19.46 0.87 8.73
CA THR A 70 20.56 1.18 9.66
C THR A 70 20.14 1.05 11.11
N ASN A 71 18.86 0.99 11.42
CA ASN A 71 18.28 1.17 12.76
C ASN A 71 18.76 2.46 13.47
N LYS A 72 19.15 3.48 12.68
CA LYS A 72 19.68 4.76 13.19
C LYS A 72 18.75 5.93 12.94
N GLU A 73 17.54 5.67 12.46
CA GLU A 73 16.54 6.69 12.25
C GLU A 73 16.25 7.44 13.55
N THR A 74 16.45 8.76 13.53
CA THR A 74 16.24 9.64 14.70
C THR A 74 14.84 10.26 14.74
N HIS A 75 14.11 10.19 13.62
CA HIS A 75 12.73 10.65 13.49
C HIS A 75 11.87 9.46 13.04
N CYS A 76 10.61 9.42 13.42
CA CYS A 76 9.72 8.30 13.12
C CYS A 76 9.23 8.27 11.66
N ASN A 77 10.08 8.67 10.68
CA ASN A 77 9.74 8.69 9.25
C ASN A 77 9.20 7.35 8.78
N THR A 78 9.74 6.23 9.29
CA THR A 78 9.25 4.89 8.96
C THR A 78 7.79 4.71 9.34
N PHE A 79 7.35 5.19 10.51
CA PHE A 79 5.94 5.13 10.92
C PHE A 79 5.09 6.13 10.15
N ASP A 80 5.56 7.36 9.96
CA ASP A 80 4.83 8.40 9.25
C ASP A 80 4.56 7.96 7.81
N VAL A 81 5.54 7.37 7.14
CA VAL A 81 5.39 6.88 5.78
C VAL A 81 4.58 5.58 5.72
N ASN A 82 4.96 4.55 6.52
CA ASN A 82 4.36 3.21 6.37
C ASN A 82 2.96 3.09 6.97
N VAL A 83 2.67 3.85 8.02
CA VAL A 83 1.38 3.83 8.72
C VAL A 83 0.59 5.09 8.42
N GLY A 84 1.21 6.25 8.55
CA GLY A 84 0.55 7.55 8.40
C GLY A 84 -0.04 7.76 7.00
N SER A 85 0.67 7.34 5.92
CA SER A 85 0.14 7.44 4.56
C SER A 85 -1.15 6.62 4.38
N ASN A 86 -1.21 5.44 4.95
CA ASN A 86 -2.41 4.58 4.90
C ASN A 86 -3.53 5.16 5.77
N TRP A 87 -3.19 5.68 6.95
CA TRP A 87 -4.14 6.36 7.82
C TRP A 87 -4.76 7.58 7.15
N SER A 88 -4.00 8.39 6.41
CA SER A 88 -4.52 9.54 5.67
C SER A 88 -5.62 9.15 4.68
N ILE A 89 -5.44 8.04 3.95
CA ILE A 89 -6.44 7.51 3.03
C ILE A 89 -7.68 7.03 3.78
N ILE A 90 -7.50 6.22 4.83
CA ILE A 90 -8.59 5.69 5.64
C ILE A 90 -9.39 6.83 6.30
N ARG A 91 -8.71 7.79 6.91
CA ARG A 91 -9.29 8.96 7.58
C ARG A 91 -10.16 9.80 6.63
N HIS A 92 -9.74 9.95 5.37
CA HIS A 92 -10.55 10.64 4.36
C HIS A 92 -11.96 10.06 4.28
N TYR A 93 -12.09 8.73 4.19
CA TYR A 93 -13.39 8.07 4.09
C TYR A 93 -14.14 7.99 5.42
N ILE A 94 -13.45 7.97 6.56
CA ILE A 94 -14.08 8.13 7.88
C ILE A 94 -14.77 9.48 7.97
N ASN A 95 -14.09 10.56 7.56
CA ASN A 95 -14.63 11.92 7.65
C ASN A 95 -15.77 12.19 6.66
N LYS A 96 -15.77 11.54 5.49
CA LYS A 96 -16.81 11.70 4.46
C LYS A 96 -18.11 10.92 4.74
N GLN A 97 -18.21 10.19 5.86
CA GLN A 97 -19.38 9.41 6.24
C GLN A 97 -19.89 8.48 5.11
N VAL A 98 -18.97 7.72 4.52
CA VAL A 98 -19.20 6.64 3.56
C VAL A 98 -19.66 7.09 2.16
N SER A 99 -19.07 6.48 1.16
CA SER A 99 -19.40 6.64 -0.26
C SER A 99 -20.65 5.80 -0.61
N ASP A 100 -21.54 6.33 -1.43
CA ASP A 100 -22.66 5.56 -2.00
C ASP A 100 -22.18 4.53 -3.04
N LYS A 101 -20.98 4.72 -3.61
CA LYS A 101 -20.36 3.79 -4.55
C LYS A 101 -19.37 2.84 -3.87
N PRO A 102 -19.22 1.61 -4.40
CA PRO A 102 -18.19 0.69 -3.93
C PRO A 102 -16.80 1.26 -4.11
N ILE A 103 -15.98 1.23 -3.04
CA ILE A 103 -14.59 1.65 -3.04
C ILE A 103 -13.70 0.50 -2.55
N LYS A 104 -12.59 0.27 -3.24
CA LYS A 104 -11.57 -0.69 -2.83
C LYS A 104 -10.30 0.04 -2.43
N ILE A 105 -9.81 -0.18 -1.20
CA ILE A 105 -8.54 0.36 -0.72
C ILE A 105 -7.57 -0.82 -0.55
N ILE A 106 -6.42 -0.80 -1.23
CA ILE A 106 -5.38 -1.83 -1.15
C ILE A 106 -4.11 -1.23 -0.59
N MET A 107 -3.59 -1.83 0.47
CA MET A 107 -2.38 -1.41 1.16
C MET A 107 -1.27 -2.45 0.98
N VAL A 108 -0.04 -1.98 0.73
CA VAL A 108 1.13 -2.85 0.63
C VAL A 108 1.83 -2.93 1.99
N GLY A 109 1.66 -4.08 2.63
CA GLY A 109 2.30 -4.45 3.88
C GLY A 109 3.70 -5.05 3.67
N SER A 110 4.00 -6.10 4.43
CA SER A 110 5.23 -6.90 4.30
C SER A 110 5.12 -8.13 5.20
N SER A 111 5.72 -9.25 4.82
CA SER A 111 5.87 -10.43 5.70
C SER A 111 6.60 -10.12 7.02
N ALA A 112 7.28 -8.98 7.11
CA ALA A 112 7.94 -8.50 8.33
C ALA A 112 6.95 -8.19 9.47
N TYR A 113 5.65 -8.04 9.20
CA TYR A 113 4.65 -7.80 10.24
C TYR A 113 4.51 -8.95 11.24
N LYS A 114 4.89 -10.18 10.86
CA LYS A 114 4.69 -11.40 11.64
C LYS A 114 5.62 -11.52 12.86
N SER A 115 6.77 -10.85 12.82
CA SER A 115 7.77 -10.97 13.91
C SER A 115 8.78 -9.83 13.90
N GLY A 116 9.35 -9.52 15.07
CA GLY A 116 10.44 -8.56 15.18
C GLY A 116 11.67 -8.97 14.36
N ARG A 117 12.39 -7.97 13.84
CA ARG A 117 13.59 -8.15 13.01
C ARG A 117 14.73 -7.30 13.55
N LYS A 118 15.82 -7.94 14.01
CA LYS A 118 16.98 -7.24 14.62
C LYS A 118 17.63 -6.23 13.69
N ASP A 119 17.61 -6.47 12.38
CA ASP A 119 18.32 -5.64 11.39
C ASP A 119 17.45 -4.47 10.88
N TYR A 120 16.13 -4.45 11.20
CA TYR A 120 15.20 -3.39 10.80
C TYR A 120 14.00 -3.32 11.75
N ILE A 121 14.27 -2.96 12.99
CA ILE A 121 13.30 -3.01 14.10
C ILE A 121 12.08 -2.14 13.81
N LEU A 122 12.30 -0.85 13.48
CA LEU A 122 11.20 0.10 13.24
C LEU A 122 10.36 -0.27 12.02
N TYR A 123 11.00 -0.79 10.97
CA TYR A 123 10.27 -1.25 9.79
C TYR A 123 9.31 -2.40 10.13
N ALA A 124 9.80 -3.44 10.82
CA ALA A 124 8.97 -4.57 11.21
C ALA A 124 7.81 -4.12 12.13
N ALA A 125 8.10 -3.24 13.09
CA ALA A 125 7.09 -2.67 13.98
C ALA A 125 6.05 -1.84 13.20
N SER A 126 6.47 -1.02 12.24
CA SER A 126 5.54 -0.24 11.41
C SER A 126 4.63 -1.12 10.55
N LYS A 127 5.14 -2.23 10.02
CA LYS A 127 4.32 -3.17 9.25
C LYS A 127 3.35 -3.97 10.13
N ALA A 128 3.72 -4.28 11.37
CA ALA A 128 2.79 -4.84 12.36
C ALA A 128 1.71 -3.83 12.76
N ALA A 129 2.06 -2.56 12.93
CA ALA A 129 1.10 -1.48 13.17
C ALA A 129 0.14 -1.31 11.98
N LEU A 130 0.64 -1.35 10.74
CA LEU A 130 -0.21 -1.28 9.54
C LEU A 130 -1.21 -2.45 9.47
N TYR A 131 -0.79 -3.66 9.82
CA TYR A 131 -1.70 -4.81 9.91
C TYR A 131 -2.83 -4.54 10.92
N ASN A 132 -2.52 -3.98 12.09
CA ASN A 132 -3.53 -3.64 13.10
C ASN A 132 -4.46 -2.51 12.62
N VAL A 133 -3.94 -1.48 11.95
CA VAL A 133 -4.74 -0.42 11.32
C VAL A 133 -5.70 -1.01 10.29
N TRP A 134 -5.25 -1.95 9.46
CA TRP A 134 -6.10 -2.64 8.49
C TRP A 134 -7.25 -3.39 9.17
N GLN A 135 -6.97 -4.13 10.26
CA GLN A 135 -8.00 -4.85 11.01
C GLN A 135 -9.08 -3.89 11.57
N GLY A 136 -8.63 -2.80 12.21
CA GLY A 136 -9.55 -1.79 12.75
C GLY A 136 -10.38 -1.10 11.66
N ALA A 137 -9.78 -0.81 10.50
CA ALA A 137 -10.50 -0.22 9.37
C ALA A 137 -11.52 -1.21 8.78
N CYS A 138 -11.20 -2.50 8.67
CA CYS A 138 -12.15 -3.52 8.24
C CYS A 138 -13.38 -3.59 9.16
N GLU A 139 -13.17 -3.50 10.46
CA GLU A 139 -14.29 -3.48 11.42
C GLU A 139 -15.10 -2.19 11.32
N TYR A 140 -14.43 -1.03 11.14
CA TYR A 140 -15.11 0.26 11.01
C TYR A 140 -16.01 0.31 9.77
N PHE A 141 -15.54 -0.22 8.64
CA PHE A 141 -16.26 -0.17 7.36
C PHE A 141 -17.10 -1.40 7.04
N LYS A 142 -17.29 -2.33 8.00
CA LYS A 142 -17.97 -3.62 7.76
C LYS A 142 -19.38 -3.50 7.18
N ASP A 143 -20.11 -2.45 7.56
CA ASP A 143 -21.49 -2.19 7.13
C ASP A 143 -21.55 -1.11 6.03
N SER A 144 -20.45 -0.90 5.28
CA SER A 144 -20.33 0.10 4.24
C SER A 144 -19.97 -0.50 2.87
N ASN A 145 -19.95 0.35 1.84
CA ASN A 145 -19.50 -0.03 0.50
C ASN A 145 -17.97 0.04 0.33
N ILE A 146 -17.22 0.19 1.42
CA ILE A 146 -15.75 0.26 1.38
C ILE A 146 -15.18 -1.09 1.79
N THR A 147 -14.29 -1.62 0.97
CA THR A 147 -13.56 -2.86 1.25
C THR A 147 -12.06 -2.64 1.24
N LEU A 148 -11.34 -3.34 2.11
CA LEU A 148 -9.91 -3.16 2.29
C LEU A 148 -9.14 -4.44 1.97
N GLY A 149 -8.02 -4.27 1.27
CA GLY A 149 -7.04 -5.32 1.03
C GLY A 149 -5.71 -4.96 1.69
N LEU A 150 -5.07 -5.94 2.31
CA LEU A 150 -3.68 -5.85 2.76
C LEU A 150 -2.89 -6.99 2.14
N ILE A 151 -1.91 -6.65 1.30
CA ILE A 151 -0.99 -7.61 0.71
C ILE A 151 0.36 -7.53 1.41
N ASN A 152 0.89 -8.67 1.84
CA ASN A 152 2.14 -8.79 2.59
C ASN A 152 3.16 -9.59 1.78
N PRO A 153 3.89 -8.96 0.86
CA PRO A 153 4.90 -9.65 0.10
C PRO A 153 6.11 -10.03 0.98
N VAL A 154 6.73 -11.15 0.67
CA VAL A 154 8.08 -11.46 1.09
C VAL A 154 9.08 -10.55 0.35
N ARG A 155 10.38 -10.80 0.51
CA ARG A 155 11.43 -10.03 -0.18
C ARG A 155 11.09 -9.89 -1.67
N THR A 156 10.97 -8.65 -2.14
CA THR A 156 10.65 -8.30 -3.53
C THR A 156 11.81 -7.52 -4.14
N ARG A 157 12.17 -7.81 -5.38
CA ARG A 157 13.28 -7.17 -6.10
C ARG A 157 12.95 -5.73 -6.45
N THR A 158 13.38 -4.80 -5.59
CA THR A 158 13.16 -3.36 -5.76
C THR A 158 14.41 -2.58 -5.36
N LYS A 159 14.52 -1.32 -5.75
CA LYS A 159 15.60 -0.43 -5.33
C LYS A 159 15.65 -0.18 -3.81
N MET A 160 14.56 -0.45 -3.10
CA MET A 160 14.48 -0.32 -1.65
C MET A 160 15.36 -1.33 -0.92
N ILE A 161 15.54 -2.52 -1.50
CA ILE A 161 16.31 -3.61 -0.91
C ILE A 161 17.45 -3.95 -1.85
N ASP A 162 18.69 -3.89 -1.34
CA ASP A 162 19.86 -4.37 -2.05
C ASP A 162 19.84 -5.91 -2.05
N ILE A 163 19.34 -6.48 -3.14
CA ILE A 163 19.21 -7.93 -3.29
C ILE A 163 20.37 -8.43 -4.13
N LYS A 164 21.22 -9.27 -3.53
CA LYS A 164 22.20 -10.05 -4.30
C LYS A 164 21.45 -10.87 -5.36
N THR A 165 21.98 -10.90 -6.58
CA THR A 165 21.35 -11.52 -7.77
C THR A 165 20.94 -12.98 -7.57
N SER A 166 21.54 -13.70 -6.63
CA SER A 166 21.26 -15.11 -6.31
C SER A 166 20.19 -15.32 -5.23
N ALA A 167 19.66 -14.26 -4.62
CA ALA A 167 18.65 -14.42 -3.56
C ALA A 167 17.27 -14.69 -4.16
N ILE A 168 16.56 -15.67 -3.61
CA ILE A 168 15.14 -15.92 -3.93
C ILE A 168 14.32 -14.71 -3.50
N CYS A 169 13.56 -14.15 -4.42
CA CYS A 169 12.67 -13.00 -4.17
C CYS A 169 11.52 -13.01 -5.18
N LEU A 170 10.47 -12.30 -4.85
CA LEU A 170 9.41 -11.97 -5.80
C LEU A 170 9.91 -10.88 -6.77
N GLU A 171 9.37 -10.87 -7.96
CA GLU A 171 9.47 -9.70 -8.83
C GLU A 171 8.33 -8.71 -8.51
N PRO A 172 8.51 -7.41 -8.75
CA PRO A 172 7.45 -6.42 -8.53
C PRO A 172 6.16 -6.73 -9.29
N GLU A 173 6.28 -7.35 -10.46
CA GLU A 173 5.19 -7.77 -11.33
C GLU A 173 4.33 -8.84 -10.68
N ASP A 174 4.91 -9.78 -9.90
CA ASP A 174 4.16 -10.81 -9.17
C ASP A 174 3.24 -10.17 -8.15
N VAL A 175 3.77 -9.16 -7.41
CA VAL A 175 2.99 -8.41 -6.43
C VAL A 175 1.90 -7.60 -7.12
N ALA A 176 2.21 -6.98 -8.26
CA ALA A 176 1.25 -6.16 -9.02
C ALA A 176 0.09 -7.00 -9.58
N GLN A 177 0.33 -8.23 -10.03
CA GLN A 177 -0.71 -9.14 -10.49
C GLN A 177 -1.65 -9.55 -9.35
N GLU A 178 -1.10 -9.82 -8.16
CA GLU A 178 -1.92 -10.13 -6.99
C GLU A 178 -2.76 -8.92 -6.56
N ILE A 179 -2.21 -7.70 -6.60
CA ILE A 179 -2.97 -6.46 -6.36
C ILE A 179 -4.12 -6.33 -7.37
N LEU A 180 -3.91 -6.65 -8.66
CA LEU A 180 -4.97 -6.64 -9.66
C LEU A 180 -6.06 -7.67 -9.35
N SER A 181 -5.69 -8.87 -8.93
CA SER A 181 -6.61 -9.91 -8.47
C SER A 181 -7.47 -9.40 -7.30
N MET A 182 -6.84 -8.82 -6.27
CA MET A 182 -7.53 -8.24 -5.11
C MET A 182 -8.49 -7.11 -5.50
N ALA A 183 -8.15 -6.31 -6.51
CA ALA A 183 -8.97 -5.19 -6.98
C ALA A 183 -10.27 -5.63 -7.67
N SER A 184 -10.34 -6.88 -8.13
CA SER A 184 -11.54 -7.45 -8.78
C SER A 184 -12.62 -7.87 -7.77
N THR A 185 -12.29 -7.99 -6.48
CA THR A 185 -13.20 -8.49 -5.44
C THR A 185 -13.75 -7.36 -4.57
N GLN A 186 -14.99 -7.53 -4.09
CA GLN A 186 -15.67 -6.60 -3.17
C GLN A 186 -15.73 -7.19 -1.75
N SER A 187 -14.60 -7.70 -1.25
CA SER A 187 -14.47 -8.24 0.11
C SER A 187 -13.17 -7.78 0.74
N ASN A 188 -13.13 -7.75 2.08
CA ASN A 188 -11.87 -7.54 2.80
C ASN A 188 -10.95 -8.73 2.57
N GLN A 189 -9.68 -8.46 2.32
CA GLN A 189 -8.69 -9.50 1.97
C GLN A 189 -7.36 -9.26 2.69
N LEU A 190 -6.83 -10.34 3.26
CA LEU A 190 -5.45 -10.42 3.70
C LEU A 190 -4.71 -11.43 2.82
N VAL A 191 -3.68 -10.99 2.14
CA VAL A 191 -2.87 -11.85 1.27
C VAL A 191 -1.42 -11.86 1.76
N ASP A 192 -0.96 -13.01 2.24
CA ASP A 192 0.44 -13.26 2.55
C ASP A 192 1.10 -13.97 1.36
N MET A 193 1.94 -13.24 0.63
CA MET A 193 2.71 -13.83 -0.46
C MET A 193 3.93 -14.60 0.07
N ASN A 194 4.17 -15.76 -0.52
CA ASN A 194 5.34 -16.59 -0.22
C ASN A 194 6.35 -16.52 -1.37
N TYR A 195 7.56 -17.02 -1.13
CA TYR A 195 8.52 -17.23 -2.21
C TYR A 195 7.95 -18.24 -3.21
N PRO A 196 8.30 -18.11 -4.50
CA PRO A 196 7.99 -19.16 -5.46
C PRO A 196 8.51 -20.49 -4.92
N GLU A 197 7.70 -21.56 -5.01
CA GLU A 197 8.14 -22.90 -4.63
C GLU A 197 9.38 -23.25 -5.46
N GLY A 198 10.45 -23.61 -4.77
CA GLY A 198 11.80 -23.62 -5.30
C GLY A 198 12.00 -24.60 -6.44
N ASN A 199 12.82 -24.15 -7.36
CA ASN A 199 13.67 -25.04 -8.15
C ASN A 199 14.90 -25.44 -7.34
#